data_1b6b52fcbf4d3ec86b0ef8f6fa57d734
#
_entry.id   1b6b52fcbf4d3ec86b0ef8f6fa57d734
#
_cell.length_a   1.000
_cell.length_b   1.000
_cell.length_c   1.000
_cell.angle_alpha   90.00
_cell.angle_beta   90.00
_cell.angle_gamma   90.00
#
_symmetry.space_group_name_H-M   'P 1'
#
loop_
_entity.id
_entity.type
_entity.pdbx_description
1 polymer ?
#
loop_
_entity_poly.entity_id
_entity_poly.type
_entity_poly.pdbx_seq_one_letter_code
_entity_poly.pdbx_strand_id
1 'polypeptide(L)'
;MQGLRWVQLSDAERDEFLGDGGTGVLSFATTGDEPPVSIPVSYGYFADADTIYFRLSVPDDSRKKSLVDNPISFVVHRETEAGWRSVVATGRLEAVDDAPYESAALQGLWAVDIPTVDVFERPPSEIPYRTYRLRPDDLTGRKEVDSKP
;
A
#
# COMPACT_ATOMS: atom_id res chain seq x y z
N MET A 1 -8.24 -3.94 35.28
CA MET A 1 -7.46 -4.40 34.15
C MET A 1 -7.29 -3.25 33.16
N GLN A 2 -6.09 -3.04 32.75
CA GLN A 2 -5.80 -2.03 31.75
C GLN A 2 -5.96 -2.66 30.39
N GLY A 3 -6.92 -2.17 29.61
CA GLY A 3 -7.09 -2.59 28.23
C GLY A 3 -6.61 -1.52 27.28
N LEU A 4 -6.18 -1.97 26.13
CA LEU A 4 -5.95 -1.09 24.98
C LEU A 4 -7.20 -1.14 24.12
N ARG A 5 -7.55 -0.03 23.56
CA ARG A 5 -8.63 0.05 22.60
C ARG A 5 -8.16 0.74 21.33
N TRP A 6 -8.81 0.42 20.24
CA TRP A 6 -8.51 1.01 18.94
C TRP A 6 -9.50 2.12 18.66
N VAL A 7 -8.97 3.26 18.27
CA VAL A 7 -9.75 4.45 17.89
C VAL A 7 -9.41 4.79 16.46
N GLN A 8 -10.40 5.19 15.69
CA GLN A 8 -10.21 5.57 14.31
C GLN A 8 -9.34 6.82 14.20
N LEU A 9 -8.38 6.80 13.25
CA LEU A 9 -7.59 7.97 12.91
C LEU A 9 -8.45 8.98 12.16
N SER A 10 -8.22 10.26 12.41
CA SER A 10 -8.72 11.32 11.53
C SER A 10 -8.00 11.24 10.18
N ASP A 11 -8.55 11.91 9.17
CA ASP A 11 -7.92 11.95 7.85
C ASP A 11 -6.51 12.55 7.93
N ALA A 12 -6.33 13.61 8.73
CA ALA A 12 -5.02 14.23 8.91
C ALA A 12 -4.02 13.29 9.59
N GLU A 13 -4.45 12.58 10.63
CA GLU A 13 -3.61 11.60 11.32
C GLU A 13 -3.23 10.44 10.40
N ARG A 14 -4.17 9.98 9.59
CA ARG A 14 -3.95 8.93 8.61
C ARG A 14 -2.91 9.35 7.57
N ASP A 15 -3.05 10.56 7.02
CA ASP A 15 -2.14 11.08 6.01
C ASP A 15 -0.74 11.27 6.58
N GLU A 16 -0.63 11.76 7.82
CA GLU A 16 0.65 11.90 8.51
C GLU A 16 1.31 10.53 8.72
N PHE A 17 0.52 9.52 9.12
CA PHE A 17 1.03 8.18 9.35
C PHE A 17 1.56 7.53 8.05
N LEU A 18 0.83 7.67 6.95
CA LEU A 18 1.27 7.15 5.66
C LEU A 18 2.48 7.91 5.12
N GLY A 19 2.58 9.21 5.41
CA GLY A 19 3.68 10.05 4.97
C GLY A 19 3.78 10.10 3.45
N ASP A 20 5.00 10.22 2.94
CA ASP A 20 5.27 10.20 1.49
C ASP A 20 5.39 8.78 0.96
N GLY A 21 5.69 7.83 1.82
CA GLY A 21 5.86 6.44 1.46
C GLY A 21 6.42 5.61 2.60
N GLY A 22 6.56 4.33 2.35
CA GLY A 22 7.06 3.38 3.33
C GLY A 22 6.88 1.94 2.83
N THR A 23 6.67 1.04 3.77
CA THR A 23 6.48 -0.39 3.48
C THR A 23 5.20 -0.88 4.11
N GLY A 24 4.63 -1.92 3.54
CA GLY A 24 3.44 -2.56 4.05
C GLY A 24 3.24 -3.93 3.42
N VAL A 25 2.07 -4.51 3.62
CA VAL A 25 1.72 -5.82 3.08
C VAL A 25 0.52 -5.70 2.15
N LEU A 26 0.72 -6.13 0.91
CA LEU A 26 -0.30 -6.16 -0.12
C LEU A 26 -0.81 -7.59 -0.25
N SER A 27 -2.13 -7.75 -0.17
CA SER A 27 -2.78 -9.05 -0.25
C SER A 27 -3.75 -9.08 -1.42
N PHE A 28 -3.65 -10.12 -2.24
CA PHE A 28 -4.50 -10.32 -3.41
C PHE A 28 -5.55 -11.38 -3.09
N ALA A 29 -6.79 -11.09 -3.43
CA ALA A 29 -7.85 -12.10 -3.35
C ALA A 29 -7.56 -13.24 -4.32
N THR A 30 -7.97 -14.42 -3.95
CA THR A 30 -7.83 -15.63 -4.74
C THR A 30 -9.21 -16.26 -4.94
N THR A 31 -9.29 -17.30 -5.77
CA THR A 31 -10.55 -18.01 -6.03
C THR A 31 -10.60 -19.31 -5.22
N GLY A 32 -11.82 -19.78 -4.93
CA GLY A 32 -12.04 -21.03 -4.22
C GLY A 32 -11.55 -20.98 -2.77
N ASP A 33 -10.97 -22.08 -2.33
CA ASP A 33 -10.48 -22.23 -0.96
C ASP A 33 -9.02 -21.82 -0.79
N GLU A 34 -8.41 -21.22 -1.81
CA GLU A 34 -7.03 -20.78 -1.71
C GLU A 34 -6.91 -19.59 -0.76
N PRO A 35 -5.88 -19.56 0.10
CA PRO A 35 -5.65 -18.39 0.94
C PRO A 35 -5.23 -17.20 0.08
N PRO A 36 -5.48 -15.96 0.56
CA PRO A 36 -4.97 -14.78 -0.13
C PRO A 36 -3.46 -14.83 -0.30
N VAL A 37 -2.98 -14.25 -1.40
CA VAL A 37 -1.54 -14.12 -1.62
C VAL A 37 -1.08 -12.79 -1.06
N SER A 38 -0.16 -12.82 -0.12
CA SER A 38 0.33 -11.63 0.57
C SER A 38 1.80 -11.43 0.32
N ILE A 39 2.20 -10.20 0.02
CA ILE A 39 3.60 -9.86 -0.23
C ILE A 39 3.95 -8.54 0.46
N PRO A 40 5.15 -8.45 1.05
CA PRO A 40 5.67 -7.17 1.51
C PRO A 40 6.00 -6.29 0.30
N VAL A 41 5.65 -5.02 0.39
CA VAL A 41 5.88 -4.07 -0.71
C VAL A 41 6.26 -2.71 -0.16
N SER A 42 6.92 -1.92 -1.01
CA SER A 42 7.10 -0.50 -0.77
C SER A 42 5.97 0.27 -1.45
N TYR A 43 5.59 1.39 -0.85
CA TYR A 43 4.55 2.26 -1.39
C TYR A 43 4.96 3.72 -1.35
N GLY A 44 4.33 4.51 -2.22
CA GLY A 44 4.31 5.96 -2.11
C GLY A 44 2.87 6.42 -1.91
N TYR A 45 2.66 7.49 -1.16
CA TYR A 45 1.33 7.99 -0.87
C TYR A 45 1.19 9.44 -1.30
N PHE A 46 0.18 9.70 -2.12
CA PHE A 46 -0.18 11.04 -2.57
C PHE A 46 -1.48 11.46 -1.87
N ALA A 47 -1.35 12.22 -0.79
CA ALA A 47 -2.47 12.56 0.09
C ALA A 47 -3.52 13.43 -0.60
N ASP A 48 -3.12 14.32 -1.51
CA ASP A 48 -4.05 15.22 -2.20
C ASP A 48 -5.12 14.47 -2.99
N ALA A 49 -4.83 13.23 -3.39
CA ALA A 49 -5.76 12.40 -4.16
C ALA A 49 -6.09 11.08 -3.46
N ASP A 50 -5.70 10.90 -2.20
CA ASP A 50 -5.88 9.66 -1.44
C ASP A 50 -5.40 8.43 -2.22
N THR A 51 -4.29 8.55 -2.94
CA THR A 51 -3.83 7.53 -3.87
C THR A 51 -2.52 6.91 -3.39
N ILE A 52 -2.43 5.58 -3.45
CA ILE A 52 -1.25 4.83 -3.07
C ILE A 52 -0.62 4.23 -4.33
N TYR A 53 0.70 4.37 -4.46
CA TYR A 53 1.46 3.87 -5.60
C TYR A 53 2.36 2.74 -5.18
N PHE A 54 2.48 1.73 -6.04
CA PHE A 54 3.30 0.54 -5.81
C PHE A 54 4.18 0.26 -7.02
N ARG A 55 5.38 -0.23 -6.77
CA ARG A 55 6.20 -0.88 -7.78
C ARG A 55 6.22 -2.36 -7.50
N LEU A 56 5.71 -3.14 -8.42
CA LEU A 56 5.61 -4.58 -8.26
C LEU A 56 6.48 -5.27 -9.31
N SER A 57 7.24 -6.26 -8.88
CA SER A 57 7.89 -7.16 -9.80
C SER A 57 6.86 -8.18 -10.27
N VAL A 58 6.59 -8.19 -11.59
CA VAL A 58 5.56 -9.05 -12.19
C VAL A 58 6.20 -9.81 -13.34
N PRO A 59 6.90 -10.94 -13.06
CA PRO A 59 7.43 -11.79 -14.12
C PRO A 59 6.33 -12.31 -15.03
N ASP A 60 6.62 -12.42 -16.33
CA ASP A 60 5.62 -12.76 -17.35
C ASP A 60 4.92 -14.10 -17.12
N ASP A 61 5.61 -15.06 -16.52
CA ASP A 61 5.09 -16.41 -16.24
C ASP A 61 4.62 -16.56 -14.78
N SER A 62 4.56 -15.47 -14.05
CA SER A 62 4.24 -15.48 -12.62
C SER A 62 2.73 -15.59 -12.38
N ARG A 63 2.37 -16.36 -11.35
CA ARG A 63 1.00 -16.36 -10.82
C ARG A 63 0.54 -14.95 -10.43
N LYS A 64 1.46 -14.10 -9.99
CA LYS A 64 1.21 -12.71 -9.61
C LYS A 64 0.60 -11.92 -10.77
N LYS A 65 0.98 -12.23 -12.01
CA LYS A 65 0.45 -11.55 -13.19
C LYS A 65 -1.06 -11.67 -13.30
N SER A 66 -1.62 -12.83 -12.95
CA SER A 66 -3.06 -13.04 -12.97
C SER A 66 -3.76 -12.50 -11.74
N LEU A 67 -3.02 -12.27 -10.64
CA LEU A 67 -3.60 -11.80 -9.39
C LEU A 67 -3.80 -10.30 -9.33
N VAL A 68 -3.03 -9.52 -10.11
CA VAL A 68 -3.08 -8.05 -10.04
C VAL A 68 -4.43 -7.46 -10.44
N ASP A 69 -5.26 -8.22 -11.15
CA ASP A 69 -6.61 -7.79 -11.53
C ASP A 69 -7.66 -8.11 -10.46
N ASN A 70 -7.29 -8.85 -9.43
CA ASN A 70 -8.20 -9.23 -8.36
C ASN A 70 -8.31 -8.12 -7.30
N PRO A 71 -9.37 -8.11 -6.50
CA PRO A 71 -9.45 -7.20 -5.36
C PRO A 71 -8.25 -7.37 -4.44
N ILE A 72 -7.82 -6.27 -3.85
CA ILE A 72 -6.67 -6.26 -2.94
C ILE A 72 -7.00 -5.58 -1.62
N SER A 73 -6.21 -5.92 -0.61
CA SER A 73 -6.11 -5.13 0.60
C SER A 73 -4.65 -4.78 0.85
N PHE A 74 -4.41 -3.62 1.41
CA PHE A 74 -3.07 -3.14 1.73
C PHE A 74 -3.04 -2.69 3.17
N VAL A 75 -2.05 -3.15 3.93
CA VAL A 75 -1.95 -2.88 5.36
C VAL A 75 -0.59 -2.28 5.67
N VAL A 76 -0.60 -1.14 6.36
CA VAL A 76 0.58 -0.56 6.98
C VAL A 76 0.37 -0.60 8.49
N HIS A 77 1.31 -1.18 9.20
CA HIS A 77 1.20 -1.31 10.65
C HIS A 77 2.58 -1.10 11.27
N ARG A 78 2.71 -0.12 12.16
CA ARG A 78 3.96 0.11 12.85
C ARG A 78 3.75 0.86 14.16
N GLU A 79 4.74 0.76 15.03
CA GLU A 79 4.80 1.56 16.23
C GLU A 79 5.31 2.96 15.88
N THR A 80 4.65 3.97 16.41
CA THR A 80 5.04 5.37 16.28
C THR A 80 5.37 5.93 17.66
N GLU A 81 5.88 7.14 17.72
CA GLU A 81 6.11 7.82 19.01
C GLU A 81 4.81 7.94 19.82
N ALA A 82 3.68 7.99 19.14
CA ALA A 82 2.36 8.08 19.78
C ALA A 82 1.72 6.71 20.02
N GLY A 83 2.44 5.58 19.80
CA GLY A 83 1.95 4.24 19.95
C GLY A 83 1.70 3.54 18.63
N TRP A 84 1.07 2.38 18.67
CA TRP A 84 0.78 1.59 17.48
C TRP A 84 -0.31 2.22 16.63
N ARG A 85 -0.07 2.25 15.34
CA ARG A 85 -1.04 2.73 14.35
C ARG A 85 -1.06 1.79 13.16
N SER A 86 -2.22 1.72 12.51
CA SER A 86 -2.38 0.94 11.28
C SER A 86 -3.31 1.65 10.30
N VAL A 87 -3.09 1.37 9.02
CA VAL A 87 -3.98 1.80 7.95
C VAL A 87 -4.29 0.59 7.09
N VAL A 88 -5.55 0.44 6.72
CA VAL A 88 -6.00 -0.62 5.81
C VAL A 88 -6.70 0.07 4.63
N ALA A 89 -6.26 -0.27 3.43
CA ALA A 89 -6.85 0.21 2.19
C ALA A 89 -7.32 -0.99 1.37
N THR A 90 -8.50 -0.88 0.76
CA THR A 90 -9.03 -1.93 -0.11
C THR A 90 -9.47 -1.35 -1.43
N GLY A 91 -9.43 -2.16 -2.47
CA GLY A 91 -9.83 -1.76 -3.81
C GLY A 91 -9.19 -2.63 -4.88
N ARG A 92 -8.92 -2.02 -6.03
CA ARG A 92 -8.28 -2.68 -7.15
C ARG A 92 -7.12 -1.83 -7.66
N LEU A 93 -6.08 -2.51 -8.10
CA LEU A 93 -4.92 -1.85 -8.70
C LEU A 93 -5.21 -1.40 -10.13
N GLU A 94 -4.63 -0.28 -10.50
CA GLU A 94 -4.66 0.25 -11.86
C GLU A 94 -3.23 0.42 -12.35
N ALA A 95 -2.93 -0.10 -13.54
CA ALA A 95 -1.59 0.08 -14.14
C ALA A 95 -1.38 1.54 -14.51
N VAL A 96 -0.19 2.06 -14.24
CA VAL A 96 0.16 3.46 -14.47
C VAL A 96 1.15 3.60 -15.63
N ASP A 97 1.93 2.56 -15.92
CA ASP A 97 3.00 2.62 -16.92
C ASP A 97 2.52 3.02 -18.31
N ASP A 98 1.28 2.66 -18.67
CA ASP A 98 0.68 2.97 -19.96
C ASP A 98 -0.15 4.26 -19.94
N ALA A 99 -0.15 4.97 -18.81
CA ALA A 99 -0.95 6.19 -18.68
C ALA A 99 -0.35 7.34 -19.52
N PRO A 100 -1.18 8.24 -20.08
CA PRO A 100 -0.66 9.42 -20.77
C PRO A 100 0.24 10.25 -19.89
N TYR A 101 1.28 10.82 -20.47
CA TYR A 101 2.31 11.58 -19.76
C TYR A 101 1.75 12.71 -18.89
N GLU A 102 0.70 13.38 -19.35
CA GLU A 102 0.06 14.48 -18.64
C GLU A 102 -1.08 14.02 -17.70
N SER A 103 -1.27 12.70 -17.53
CA SER A 103 -2.35 12.20 -16.71
C SER A 103 -2.11 12.51 -15.21
N ALA A 104 -3.20 12.64 -14.48
CA ALA A 104 -3.13 12.81 -13.02
C ALA A 104 -2.43 11.62 -12.35
N ALA A 105 -2.53 10.42 -12.92
CA ALA A 105 -1.88 9.23 -12.41
C ALA A 105 -0.36 9.39 -12.39
N LEU A 106 0.25 9.82 -13.49
CA LEU A 106 1.68 10.02 -13.55
C LEU A 106 2.14 11.22 -12.72
N GLN A 107 1.36 12.29 -12.69
CA GLN A 107 1.68 13.45 -11.87
C GLN A 107 1.70 13.09 -10.39
N GLY A 108 0.76 12.29 -9.94
CA GLY A 108 0.76 11.79 -8.56
C GLY A 108 1.96 10.91 -8.28
N LEU A 109 2.33 10.04 -9.21
CA LEU A 109 3.50 9.18 -9.07
C LEU A 109 4.79 9.99 -8.88
N TRP A 110 4.94 11.09 -9.62
CA TRP A 110 6.13 11.94 -9.48
C TRP A 110 6.17 12.73 -8.17
N ALA A 111 5.01 12.89 -7.53
CA ALA A 111 4.93 13.60 -6.24
C ALA A 111 5.27 12.73 -5.05
N VAL A 112 5.40 11.41 -5.22
CA VAL A 112 5.66 10.47 -4.13
C VAL A 112 7.05 9.86 -4.25
N ASP A 113 7.55 9.37 -3.12
CA ASP A 113 8.83 8.66 -3.04
C ASP A 113 8.56 7.22 -2.61
N ILE A 114 8.78 6.28 -3.53
CA ILE A 114 8.60 4.87 -3.24
C ILE A 114 9.97 4.33 -2.80
N PRO A 115 10.12 3.90 -1.53
CA PRO A 115 11.39 3.38 -1.06
C PRO A 115 11.83 2.16 -1.87
N THR A 116 13.12 2.09 -2.16
CA THR A 116 13.69 0.91 -2.80
C THR A 116 14.02 -0.12 -1.72
N VAL A 117 13.40 -1.29 -1.85
CA VAL A 117 13.71 -2.42 -0.97
C VAL A 117 14.53 -3.41 -1.79
N ASP A 118 15.75 -3.62 -1.37
CA ASP A 118 16.65 -4.57 -2.04
C ASP A 118 16.38 -5.98 -1.49
N VAL A 119 15.38 -6.63 -2.06
CA VAL A 119 15.01 -8.01 -1.68
C VAL A 119 15.52 -9.04 -2.66
N PHE A 120 16.31 -8.64 -3.66
CA PHE A 120 16.82 -9.52 -4.70
C PHE A 120 18.34 -9.38 -4.78
N GLU A 121 19.00 -10.49 -5.11
CA GLU A 121 20.44 -10.50 -5.33
C GLU A 121 20.85 -9.84 -6.64
N ARG A 122 19.89 -9.54 -7.52
CA ARG A 122 20.13 -8.86 -8.79
C ARG A 122 19.98 -7.37 -8.67
N PRO A 123 20.74 -6.58 -9.44
CA PRO A 123 20.56 -5.13 -9.46
C PRO A 123 19.10 -4.76 -9.81
N PRO A 124 18.54 -3.71 -9.21
CA PRO A 124 17.17 -3.28 -9.51
C PRO A 124 16.91 -3.06 -11.00
N SER A 125 17.92 -2.66 -11.77
CA SER A 125 17.79 -2.44 -13.21
C SER A 125 17.51 -3.73 -14.00
N GLU A 126 17.79 -4.89 -13.43
CA GLU A 126 17.56 -6.20 -14.06
C GLU A 126 16.20 -6.79 -13.71
N ILE A 127 15.46 -6.16 -12.82
CA ILE A 127 14.18 -6.66 -12.34
C ILE A 127 13.06 -5.90 -13.05
N PRO A 128 12.14 -6.62 -13.75
CA PRO A 128 11.02 -5.94 -14.42
C PRO A 128 10.01 -5.47 -13.39
N TYR A 129 10.00 -4.19 -13.11
CA TYR A 129 9.00 -3.57 -12.24
C TYR A 129 7.93 -2.92 -13.07
N ARG A 130 6.69 -3.03 -12.60
CA ARG A 130 5.56 -2.27 -13.11
C ARG A 130 4.99 -1.41 -12.01
N THR A 131 4.50 -0.22 -12.37
CA THR A 131 3.92 0.70 -11.43
C THR A 131 2.40 0.60 -11.48
N TYR A 132 1.81 0.51 -10.29
CA TYR A 132 0.36 0.48 -10.12
C TYR A 132 -0.05 1.54 -9.13
N ARG A 133 -1.30 1.98 -9.23
CA ARG A 133 -1.89 2.84 -8.22
C ARG A 133 -3.12 2.17 -7.63
N LEU A 134 -3.41 2.49 -6.39
CA LEU A 134 -4.64 2.15 -5.70
C LEU A 134 -5.35 3.44 -5.35
N ARG A 135 -6.53 3.63 -5.92
CA ARG A 135 -7.48 4.64 -5.45
C ARG A 135 -8.47 3.86 -4.59
N PRO A 136 -8.31 3.88 -3.26
CA PRO A 136 -9.01 2.93 -2.41
C PRO A 136 -10.52 3.17 -2.40
N ASP A 137 -11.27 2.08 -2.37
CA ASP A 137 -12.71 2.12 -2.11
C ASP A 137 -12.95 2.44 -0.63
N ASP A 138 -12.10 1.86 0.24
CA ASP A 138 -12.08 2.15 1.66
C ASP A 138 -10.64 2.41 2.10
N LEU A 139 -10.46 3.44 2.90
CA LEU A 139 -9.18 3.80 3.47
C LEU A 139 -9.41 4.17 4.92
N THR A 140 -9.05 3.30 5.84
CA THR A 140 -9.28 3.46 7.27
C THR A 140 -8.00 3.37 8.06
N GLY A 141 -7.92 4.15 9.13
CA GLY A 141 -6.78 4.11 10.03
C GLY A 141 -7.24 3.92 11.47
N ARG A 142 -6.39 3.28 12.26
CA ARG A 142 -6.64 3.05 13.67
C ARG A 142 -5.40 3.36 14.48
N LYS A 143 -5.63 3.88 15.68
CA LYS A 143 -4.58 4.07 16.67
C LYS A 143 -4.95 3.35 17.95
N GLU A 144 -3.95 2.86 18.60
CA GLU A 144 -4.06 2.26 19.93
C GLU A 144 -4.06 3.39 20.95
N VAL A 145 -5.01 3.36 21.86
CA VAL A 145 -5.06 4.30 22.97
C VAL A 145 -5.24 3.53 24.26
N ASP A 146 -4.68 4.08 25.34
CA ASP A 146 -4.88 3.52 26.67
C ASP A 146 -6.32 3.76 27.09
N SER A 147 -7.00 2.70 27.56
CA SER A 147 -8.37 2.78 28.03
C SER A 147 -8.48 3.29 29.47
N LYS A 148 -7.37 3.61 30.12
CA LYS A 148 -7.38 4.21 31.45
C LYS A 148 -8.04 5.58 31.45
N PRO A 149 -8.91 5.85 32.39
CA PRO A 149 -9.40 7.22 32.59
C PRO A 149 -8.27 8.15 33.06
#